data_19e397cf6c09ee6d0363bee03adce088
#
_entry.id   19e397cf6c09ee6d0363bee03adce088
#
_cell.length_a   1.000
_cell.length_b   1.000
_cell.length_c   1.000
_cell.angle_alpha   90.00
_cell.angle_beta   90.00
_cell.angle_gamma   90.00
#
_symmetry.space_group_name_H-M   'P 1'
#
loop_
_entity.id
_entity.type
_entity.pdbx_description
1 polymer ?
#
loop_
_entity_poly.entity_id
_entity_poly.type
_entity_poly.pdbx_seq_one_letter_code
_entity_poly.pdbx_strand_id
1 'polypeptide(L)'
;MKNNRQPAVIGVMVVLFVCLAVVPAQAQREYEPLFDKFNFKVEGSWINLATEIRLDSEVLGEGTTLNFEDLGLATDKTIPTVAFEWQISKRNRLSVRWQNINRRTSTHVEDEIQWGDYVIPINATLNLEFDITQTFIDYAFYPWVKERWAAGFGLGFRWMDFSTTLTWEGLNAADDGRSQDSASGPLPYLYFEYRRLFSDHWRFNTGLGWLGVKVGDIDGTQWVGHAGIEYLAGKRWSFGAAFNLAFVDVDWAGIQTDEGNLVNGALNWDIQDVSIFARVRF
;
A
#
# COMPACT_ATOMS: atom_id res chain seq x y z
N MET A 1 -4.24 -26.39 -0.17
CA MET A 1 -5.29 -26.08 -1.18
C MET A 1 -4.84 -24.85 -1.95
N LYS A 2 -4.59 -24.93 -3.26
CA LYS A 2 -4.15 -23.77 -4.07
C LYS A 2 -5.28 -22.76 -4.16
N ASN A 3 -5.10 -21.59 -3.57
CA ASN A 3 -6.06 -20.51 -3.57
C ASN A 3 -6.08 -19.81 -4.97
N ASN A 4 -7.02 -20.18 -5.79
CA ASN A 4 -7.15 -19.77 -7.21
C ASN A 4 -7.92 -18.44 -7.33
N ARG A 5 -7.59 -17.42 -6.50
CA ARG A 5 -8.29 -16.11 -6.51
C ARG A 5 -7.78 -15.12 -7.56
N GLN A 6 -6.60 -15.38 -8.16
CA GLN A 6 -6.01 -14.47 -9.16
C GLN A 6 -6.83 -14.27 -10.45
N PRO A 7 -7.51 -15.30 -11.03
CA PRO A 7 -8.26 -15.07 -12.27
C PRO A 7 -9.50 -14.19 -12.10
N ALA A 8 -10.10 -14.13 -10.89
CA ALA A 8 -11.27 -13.30 -10.64
C ALA A 8 -10.97 -11.79 -10.66
N VAL A 9 -9.81 -11.40 -10.12
CA VAL A 9 -9.38 -9.99 -10.06
C VAL A 9 -9.07 -9.48 -11.48
N ILE A 10 -8.40 -10.29 -12.30
CA ILE A 10 -8.09 -9.95 -13.70
C ILE A 10 -9.39 -9.83 -14.51
N GLY A 11 -10.35 -10.73 -14.28
CA GLY A 11 -11.66 -10.69 -14.94
C GLY A 11 -12.46 -9.43 -14.61
N VAL A 12 -12.47 -9.02 -13.36
CA VAL A 12 -13.14 -7.78 -12.92
C VAL A 12 -12.46 -6.54 -13.49
N MET A 13 -11.13 -6.52 -13.57
CA MET A 13 -10.38 -5.41 -14.20
C MET A 13 -10.67 -5.29 -15.69
N VAL A 14 -10.72 -6.39 -16.43
CA VAL A 14 -11.02 -6.38 -17.87
C VAL A 14 -12.46 -5.91 -18.12
N VAL A 15 -13.42 -6.33 -17.30
CA VAL A 15 -14.82 -5.89 -17.40
C VAL A 15 -14.95 -4.40 -17.09
N LEU A 16 -14.25 -3.90 -16.06
CA LEU A 16 -14.19 -2.46 -15.75
C LEU A 16 -13.57 -1.66 -16.89
N PHE A 17 -12.52 -2.18 -17.54
CA PHE A 17 -11.87 -1.52 -18.67
C PHE A 17 -12.79 -1.45 -19.90
N VAL A 18 -13.55 -2.49 -20.18
CA VAL A 18 -14.52 -2.53 -21.28
C VAL A 18 -15.70 -1.60 -20.98
N CYS A 19 -16.22 -1.56 -19.76
CA CYS A 19 -17.28 -0.64 -19.37
C CYS A 19 -16.86 0.84 -19.44
N LEU A 20 -15.61 1.17 -19.11
CA LEU A 20 -15.07 2.53 -19.22
C LEU A 20 -14.87 2.98 -20.67
N ALA A 21 -14.65 2.05 -21.60
CA ALA A 21 -14.51 2.36 -23.03
C ALA A 21 -15.83 2.78 -23.70
N VAL A 22 -16.98 2.46 -23.09
CA VAL A 22 -18.33 2.69 -23.64
C VAL A 22 -19.02 3.93 -23.05
N VAL A 23 -18.37 4.68 -22.15
CA VAL A 23 -18.96 5.93 -21.61
C VAL A 23 -19.15 6.93 -22.75
N PRO A 24 -20.40 7.35 -23.06
CA PRO A 24 -20.66 8.22 -24.19
C PRO A 24 -19.97 9.59 -24.01
N ALA A 25 -19.47 10.12 -25.11
CA ALA A 25 -18.73 11.40 -25.22
C ALA A 25 -19.48 12.63 -24.66
N GLN A 26 -20.72 12.48 -24.22
CA GLN A 26 -21.52 13.56 -23.63
C GLN A 26 -21.13 13.91 -22.18
N ALA A 27 -20.37 13.06 -21.48
CA ALA A 27 -19.86 13.37 -20.15
C ALA A 27 -18.68 14.36 -20.15
N GLN A 28 -18.18 14.75 -21.33
CA GLN A 28 -17.03 15.66 -21.51
C GLN A 28 -17.33 17.16 -21.29
N ARG A 29 -18.51 17.50 -20.81
CA ARG A 29 -18.88 18.92 -20.64
C ARG A 29 -18.43 19.45 -19.30
N GLU A 30 -17.53 20.44 -19.35
CA GLU A 30 -17.24 21.40 -18.27
C GLU A 30 -16.33 20.95 -17.12
N TYR A 31 -15.38 20.02 -17.32
CA TYR A 31 -14.33 19.90 -16.31
C TYR A 31 -13.17 20.80 -16.69
N GLU A 32 -12.92 21.76 -15.80
CA GLU A 32 -11.72 22.59 -15.83
C GLU A 32 -10.49 21.66 -15.83
N PRO A 33 -9.38 22.01 -16.50
CA PRO A 33 -8.18 21.14 -16.54
C PRO A 33 -7.64 20.74 -15.15
N LEU A 34 -8.10 21.41 -14.10
CA LEU A 34 -7.74 21.13 -12.71
C LEU A 34 -8.29 19.77 -12.22
N PHE A 35 -9.48 19.37 -12.67
CA PHE A 35 -10.13 18.13 -12.31
C PHE A 35 -10.62 17.40 -13.55
N ASP A 36 -10.62 16.08 -13.50
CA ASP A 36 -11.24 15.21 -14.46
C ASP A 36 -12.51 14.61 -13.85
N LYS A 37 -13.59 14.46 -14.60
CA LYS A 37 -14.82 13.87 -14.07
C LYS A 37 -14.58 12.46 -13.59
N PHE A 38 -13.97 11.68 -14.46
CA PHE A 38 -13.47 10.35 -14.17
C PHE A 38 -12.07 10.23 -14.72
N ASN A 39 -11.23 9.51 -14.06
CA ASN A 39 -9.98 9.06 -14.66
C ASN A 39 -9.58 7.69 -14.16
N PHE A 40 -8.84 7.00 -15.00
CA PHE A 40 -8.20 5.74 -14.67
C PHE A 40 -6.70 5.90 -14.92
N LYS A 41 -5.89 5.52 -13.94
CA LYS A 41 -4.44 5.68 -13.94
C LYS A 41 -3.77 4.32 -13.76
N VAL A 42 -2.74 4.07 -14.56
CA VAL A 42 -1.82 2.95 -14.40
C VAL A 42 -0.43 3.52 -14.13
N GLU A 43 0.22 3.00 -13.12
CA GLU A 43 1.54 3.44 -12.67
C GLU A 43 2.52 2.26 -12.67
N GLY A 44 3.75 2.52 -13.07
CA GLY A 44 4.90 1.69 -12.71
C GLY A 44 5.66 2.39 -11.59
N SER A 45 5.71 1.78 -10.42
CA SER A 45 6.35 2.34 -9.23
C SER A 45 7.64 1.60 -8.92
N TRP A 46 8.73 2.33 -8.77
CA TRP A 46 9.98 1.85 -8.18
C TRP A 46 9.91 2.17 -6.70
N ILE A 47 9.73 1.14 -5.90
CA ILE A 47 9.59 1.26 -4.45
C ILE A 47 10.91 0.93 -3.77
N ASN A 48 11.21 1.67 -2.72
CA ASN A 48 12.21 1.35 -1.72
C ASN A 48 11.47 1.08 -0.41
N LEU A 49 11.78 -0.03 0.23
CA LEU A 49 11.10 -0.55 1.41
C LEU A 49 12.09 -0.84 2.52
N ALA A 50 11.72 -0.47 3.74
CA ALA A 50 12.31 -0.98 4.96
C ALA A 50 11.19 -1.59 5.81
N THR A 51 11.41 -2.79 6.32
CA THR A 51 10.39 -3.58 7.03
C THR A 51 10.98 -4.23 8.26
N GLU A 52 10.52 -3.83 9.43
CA GLU A 52 10.85 -4.46 10.70
C GLU A 52 9.59 -5.05 11.31
N ILE A 53 9.65 -6.32 11.69
CA ILE A 53 8.56 -7.01 12.36
C ILE A 53 9.09 -7.77 13.56
N ARG A 54 8.32 -7.74 14.63
CA ARG A 54 8.52 -8.55 15.83
C ARG A 54 7.22 -9.28 16.17
N LEU A 55 7.34 -10.57 16.45
CA LEU A 55 6.25 -11.36 17.01
C LEU A 55 6.70 -11.92 18.36
N ASP A 56 5.93 -11.62 19.38
CA ASP A 56 6.20 -12.04 20.76
C ASP A 56 5.42 -13.32 21.08
N SER A 57 5.93 -14.13 21.99
CA SER A 57 5.29 -15.33 22.50
C SER A 57 4.79 -15.10 23.93
N GLU A 58 3.62 -15.63 24.26
CA GLU A 58 3.16 -15.66 25.67
C GLU A 58 4.03 -16.56 26.55
N VAL A 59 4.68 -17.56 25.96
CA VAL A 59 5.49 -18.58 26.66
C VAL A 59 6.96 -18.19 26.69
N LEU A 60 7.50 -17.76 25.55
CA LEU A 60 8.94 -17.47 25.38
C LEU A 60 9.28 -16.00 25.67
N GLY A 61 8.27 -15.11 25.69
CA GLY A 61 8.45 -13.67 25.92
C GLY A 61 8.64 -12.87 24.66
N GLU A 62 9.42 -11.80 24.75
CA GLU A 62 9.66 -10.87 23.65
C GLU A 62 10.46 -11.55 22.53
N GLY A 63 9.92 -11.48 21.30
CA GLY A 63 10.51 -12.07 20.11
C GLY A 63 11.67 -11.25 19.54
N THR A 64 12.37 -11.83 18.59
CA THR A 64 13.44 -11.14 17.86
C THR A 64 12.84 -10.14 16.90
N THR A 65 13.28 -8.89 16.95
CA THR A 65 12.96 -7.91 15.89
C THR A 65 13.71 -8.29 14.61
N LEU A 66 12.97 -8.62 13.57
CA LEU A 66 13.52 -9.00 12.27
C LEU A 66 13.48 -7.82 11.33
N ASN A 67 14.64 -7.36 10.90
CA ASN A 67 14.77 -6.51 9.74
C ASN A 67 14.80 -7.40 8.51
N PHE A 68 13.80 -7.31 7.67
CA PHE A 68 13.65 -8.21 6.53
C PHE A 68 14.69 -7.97 5.43
N GLU A 69 15.21 -6.77 5.35
CA GLU A 69 16.27 -6.40 4.42
C GLU A 69 17.61 -7.01 4.85
N ASP A 70 17.88 -7.09 6.15
CA ASP A 70 19.07 -7.77 6.69
C ASP A 70 19.00 -9.29 6.46
N LEU A 71 17.79 -9.83 6.37
CA LEU A 71 17.57 -11.23 5.96
C LEU A 71 17.65 -11.41 4.44
N GLY A 72 17.99 -10.37 3.69
CA GLY A 72 18.22 -10.41 2.24
C GLY A 72 16.99 -10.19 1.38
N LEU A 73 15.86 -9.71 1.94
CA LEU A 73 14.76 -9.23 1.13
C LEU A 73 15.20 -7.98 0.35
N ALA A 74 14.89 -7.96 -0.95
CA ALA A 74 15.25 -6.83 -1.78
C ALA A 74 14.58 -5.54 -1.26
N THR A 75 15.39 -4.50 -1.03
CA THR A 75 14.93 -3.16 -0.67
C THR A 75 14.15 -2.52 -1.82
N ASP A 76 14.55 -2.83 -3.06
CA ASP A 76 14.00 -2.22 -4.26
C ASP A 76 13.09 -3.19 -5.02
N LYS A 77 11.94 -2.70 -5.45
CA LYS A 77 11.04 -3.45 -6.32
C LYS A 77 10.26 -2.56 -7.25
N THR A 78 10.00 -3.06 -8.47
CA THR A 78 9.07 -2.43 -9.40
C THR A 78 7.73 -3.13 -9.31
N ILE A 79 6.66 -2.37 -9.07
CA ILE A 79 5.30 -2.87 -8.98
C ILE A 79 4.34 -2.08 -9.88
N PRO A 80 3.31 -2.74 -10.43
CA PRO A 80 2.20 -2.05 -11.06
C PRO A 80 1.22 -1.54 -10.00
N THR A 81 0.74 -0.32 -10.17
CA THR A 81 -0.30 0.29 -9.37
C THR A 81 -1.43 0.75 -10.29
N VAL A 82 -2.66 0.58 -9.86
CA VAL A 82 -3.83 1.07 -10.58
C VAL A 82 -4.65 1.98 -9.69
N ALA A 83 -5.19 3.05 -10.28
CA ALA A 83 -6.04 3.98 -9.55
C ALA A 83 -7.21 4.46 -10.40
N PHE A 84 -8.31 4.74 -9.72
CA PHE A 84 -9.49 5.35 -10.27
C PHE A 84 -9.84 6.59 -9.45
N GLU A 85 -10.17 7.69 -10.11
CA GLU A 85 -10.67 8.89 -9.46
C GLU A 85 -12.01 9.30 -10.06
N TRP A 86 -12.92 9.72 -9.19
CA TRP A 86 -14.22 10.25 -9.54
C TRP A 86 -14.43 11.61 -8.87
N GLN A 87 -14.50 12.66 -9.67
CA GLN A 87 -14.91 13.99 -9.22
C GLN A 87 -16.45 14.02 -9.17
N ILE A 88 -17.01 13.74 -7.99
CA ILE A 88 -18.46 13.67 -7.75
C ILE A 88 -19.11 15.04 -8.04
N SER A 89 -18.46 16.10 -7.56
CA SER A 89 -18.85 17.50 -7.78
C SER A 89 -17.61 18.39 -7.84
N LYS A 90 -17.76 19.69 -8.09
CA LYS A 90 -16.64 20.65 -8.07
C LYS A 90 -15.81 20.61 -6.77
N ARG A 91 -16.40 20.11 -5.68
CA ARG A 91 -15.78 20.12 -4.36
C ARG A 91 -15.57 18.73 -3.76
N ASN A 92 -16.07 17.67 -4.39
CA ASN A 92 -16.04 16.34 -3.80
C ASN A 92 -15.40 15.34 -4.74
N ARG A 93 -14.40 14.65 -4.29
CA ARG A 93 -13.67 13.62 -5.01
C ARG A 93 -13.62 12.33 -4.21
N LEU A 94 -13.78 11.22 -4.90
CA LEU A 94 -13.49 9.88 -4.42
C LEU A 94 -12.36 9.30 -5.26
N SER A 95 -11.39 8.66 -4.63
CA SER A 95 -10.36 7.89 -5.33
C SER A 95 -10.17 6.52 -4.71
N VAL A 96 -9.83 5.57 -5.56
CA VAL A 96 -9.46 4.22 -5.16
C VAL A 96 -8.14 3.89 -5.84
N ARG A 97 -7.17 3.41 -5.09
CA ARG A 97 -5.87 2.95 -5.59
C ARG A 97 -5.58 1.57 -5.03
N TRP A 98 -5.06 0.70 -5.87
CA TRP A 98 -4.69 -0.65 -5.50
C TRP A 98 -3.26 -0.96 -5.93
N GLN A 99 -2.53 -1.65 -5.07
CA GLN A 99 -1.18 -2.15 -5.33
C GLN A 99 -0.92 -3.44 -4.57
N ASN A 100 -0.04 -4.27 -5.11
CA ASN A 100 0.43 -5.48 -4.46
C ASN A 100 1.97 -5.52 -4.50
N ILE A 101 2.56 -5.84 -3.36
CA ILE A 101 4.00 -5.95 -3.16
C ILE A 101 4.27 -7.37 -2.68
N ASN A 102 5.02 -8.13 -3.44
CA ASN A 102 5.44 -9.48 -3.09
C ASN A 102 6.97 -9.53 -3.07
N ARG A 103 7.55 -10.01 -1.98
CA ARG A 103 9.00 -10.15 -1.83
C ARG A 103 9.33 -11.54 -1.31
N ARG A 104 10.47 -12.09 -1.74
CA ARG A 104 10.96 -13.41 -1.33
C ARG A 104 12.46 -13.39 -1.21
N THR A 105 12.97 -14.13 -0.24
CA THR A 105 14.41 -14.36 -0.08
C THR A 105 14.67 -15.73 0.51
N SER A 106 15.92 -16.17 0.38
CA SER A 106 16.46 -17.33 1.07
C SER A 106 17.83 -16.95 1.63
N THR A 107 18.03 -17.13 2.92
CA THR A 107 19.26 -16.76 3.62
C THR A 107 19.65 -17.82 4.65
N HIS A 108 20.88 -17.74 5.14
CA HIS A 108 21.32 -18.52 6.30
C HIS A 108 21.18 -17.69 7.58
N VAL A 109 20.69 -18.34 8.61
CA VAL A 109 20.50 -17.73 9.95
C VAL A 109 21.86 -17.71 10.65
N GLU A 110 22.36 -16.52 10.98
CA GLU A 110 23.64 -16.34 11.67
C GLU A 110 23.50 -16.39 13.18
N ASP A 111 22.36 -15.92 13.72
CA ASP A 111 21.99 -15.92 15.14
C ASP A 111 20.63 -16.59 15.31
N GLU A 112 20.36 -17.17 16.48
CA GLU A 112 19.08 -17.78 16.81
C GLU A 112 17.95 -16.73 16.74
N ILE A 113 16.86 -17.07 16.03
CA ILE A 113 15.71 -16.18 15.85
C ILE A 113 14.51 -16.74 16.62
N GLN A 114 13.95 -15.93 17.51
CA GLN A 114 12.66 -16.21 18.13
C GLN A 114 11.55 -15.51 17.34
N TRP A 115 10.62 -16.29 16.79
CA TRP A 115 9.48 -15.82 16.02
C TRP A 115 8.19 -16.40 16.57
N GLY A 116 7.48 -15.60 17.40
CA GLY A 116 6.34 -16.10 18.17
C GLY A 116 6.73 -17.29 19.02
N ASP A 117 6.03 -18.39 18.89
CA ASP A 117 6.28 -19.64 19.61
C ASP A 117 7.40 -20.51 19.03
N TYR A 118 8.04 -20.07 17.95
CA TYR A 118 9.09 -20.82 17.28
C TYR A 118 10.47 -20.26 17.57
N VAL A 119 11.42 -21.17 17.65
CA VAL A 119 12.85 -20.87 17.71
C VAL A 119 13.51 -21.42 16.46
N ILE A 120 14.05 -20.53 15.62
CA ILE A 120 14.76 -20.87 14.41
C ILE A 120 16.25 -21.00 14.76
N PRO A 121 16.83 -22.17 14.60
CA PRO A 121 18.20 -22.42 15.06
C PRO A 121 19.24 -21.72 14.19
N ILE A 122 20.39 -21.43 14.78
CA ILE A 122 21.57 -20.94 14.07
C ILE A 122 21.99 -21.96 12.94
N ASN A 123 22.48 -21.43 11.82
CA ASN A 123 22.84 -22.16 10.61
C ASN A 123 21.66 -22.81 9.87
N ALA A 124 20.42 -22.57 10.25
CA ALA A 124 19.28 -22.95 9.42
C ALA A 124 19.26 -22.16 8.10
N THR A 125 18.72 -22.77 7.06
CA THR A 125 18.36 -22.06 5.83
C THR A 125 16.95 -21.52 5.99
N LEU A 126 16.79 -20.20 6.01
CA LEU A 126 15.52 -19.51 6.16
C LEU A 126 15.02 -19.04 4.80
N ASN A 127 13.82 -19.47 4.43
CA ASN A 127 13.07 -18.93 3.28
C ASN A 127 11.97 -18.04 3.80
N LEU A 128 11.97 -16.78 3.37
CA LEU A 128 11.01 -15.75 3.76
C LEU A 128 10.20 -15.32 2.54
N GLU A 129 8.88 -15.42 2.63
CA GLU A 129 7.93 -14.83 1.69
C GLU A 129 7.12 -13.76 2.41
N PHE A 130 7.03 -12.57 1.81
CA PHE A 130 6.32 -11.44 2.36
C PHE A 130 5.46 -10.77 1.29
N ASP A 131 4.15 -10.82 1.50
CA ASP A 131 3.14 -10.29 0.59
C ASP A 131 2.32 -9.21 1.26
N ILE A 132 2.18 -8.07 0.59
CA ILE A 132 1.32 -6.97 1.02
C ILE A 132 0.41 -6.56 -0.13
N THR A 133 -0.89 -6.63 0.12
CA THR A 133 -1.90 -6.01 -0.76
C THR A 133 -2.48 -4.79 -0.07
N GLN A 134 -2.53 -3.68 -0.79
CA GLN A 134 -3.06 -2.42 -0.27
C GLN A 134 -4.13 -1.86 -1.17
N THR A 135 -5.25 -1.46 -0.56
CA THR A 135 -6.32 -0.72 -1.22
C THR A 135 -6.54 0.59 -0.48
N PHE A 136 -6.31 1.70 -1.16
CA PHE A 136 -6.56 3.04 -0.63
C PHE A 136 -7.92 3.53 -1.15
N ILE A 137 -8.72 4.08 -0.28
CA ILE A 137 -9.99 4.73 -0.61
C ILE A 137 -9.97 6.10 0.05
N ASP A 138 -9.96 7.16 -0.78
CA ASP A 138 -9.84 8.52 -0.30
C ASP A 138 -11.05 9.35 -0.73
N TYR A 139 -11.64 10.05 0.23
CA TYR A 139 -12.65 11.07 -0.03
C TYR A 139 -12.09 12.44 0.31
N ALA A 140 -12.09 13.36 -0.65
CA ALA A 140 -11.63 14.73 -0.50
C ALA A 140 -12.77 15.73 -0.68
N PHE A 141 -12.82 16.71 0.22
CA PHE A 141 -13.65 17.91 0.11
C PHE A 141 -12.77 19.14 -0.11
N TYR A 142 -13.03 19.89 -1.17
CA TYR A 142 -12.30 21.11 -1.54
C TYR A 142 -13.10 22.37 -1.20
N PRO A 143 -12.90 22.96 -0.03
CA PRO A 143 -13.53 24.26 0.30
C PRO A 143 -12.99 25.38 -0.57
N TRP A 144 -11.74 25.28 -1.01
CA TRP A 144 -11.10 26.28 -1.85
C TRP A 144 -10.88 25.73 -3.26
N VAL A 145 -11.69 26.19 -4.20
CA VAL A 145 -11.57 25.90 -5.62
C VAL A 145 -11.50 27.22 -6.37
N LYS A 146 -10.39 27.43 -7.05
CA LYS A 146 -10.11 28.58 -7.92
C LYS A 146 -9.83 28.08 -9.33
N GLU A 147 -9.73 28.99 -10.28
CA GLU A 147 -9.51 28.66 -11.69
C GLU A 147 -8.28 27.76 -11.93
N ARG A 148 -7.17 28.03 -11.22
CA ARG A 148 -5.90 27.33 -11.43
C ARG A 148 -5.39 26.54 -10.22
N TRP A 149 -6.13 26.52 -9.14
CA TRP A 149 -5.76 25.74 -7.97
C TRP A 149 -6.95 25.34 -7.10
N ALA A 150 -6.78 24.24 -6.40
CA ALA A 150 -7.71 23.83 -5.36
C ALA A 150 -6.95 23.29 -4.16
N ALA A 151 -7.50 23.50 -2.97
CA ALA A 151 -7.01 22.91 -1.74
C ALA A 151 -8.17 22.30 -0.98
N GLY A 152 -7.93 21.16 -0.40
CA GLY A 152 -8.95 20.41 0.31
C GLY A 152 -8.37 19.54 1.40
N PHE A 153 -9.26 18.95 2.16
CA PHE A 153 -8.96 17.96 3.18
C PHE A 153 -9.95 16.82 3.07
N GLY A 154 -9.59 15.69 3.64
CA GLY A 154 -10.39 14.50 3.48
C GLY A 154 -10.10 13.44 4.50
N LEU A 155 -10.79 12.34 4.28
CA LEU A 155 -10.62 11.10 5.00
C LEU A 155 -10.08 10.06 4.02
N GLY A 156 -8.99 9.43 4.38
CA GLY A 156 -8.43 8.29 3.69
C GLY A 156 -8.60 7.03 4.52
N PHE A 157 -8.65 5.93 3.82
CA PHE A 157 -8.78 4.61 4.39
C PHE A 157 -7.88 3.68 3.59
N ARG A 158 -6.85 3.12 4.22
CA ARG A 158 -5.98 2.11 3.65
C ARG A 158 -6.39 0.76 4.22
N TRP A 159 -6.92 -0.11 3.37
CA TRP A 159 -7.04 -1.52 3.72
C TRP A 159 -5.73 -2.21 3.39
N MET A 160 -5.14 -2.85 4.39
CA MET A 160 -3.93 -3.64 4.23
C MET A 160 -4.24 -5.10 4.51
N ASP A 161 -3.78 -5.96 3.60
CA ASP A 161 -3.68 -7.40 3.82
C ASP A 161 -2.21 -7.74 3.71
N PHE A 162 -1.63 -8.27 4.77
CA PHE A 162 -0.27 -8.76 4.74
C PHE A 162 -0.20 -10.23 5.12
N SER A 163 0.74 -10.94 4.55
CA SER A 163 1.06 -12.29 4.95
C SER A 163 2.57 -12.51 4.92
N THR A 164 3.05 -13.21 5.94
CA THR A 164 4.43 -13.63 6.08
C THR A 164 4.46 -15.14 6.14
N THR A 165 5.34 -15.77 5.37
CA THR A 165 5.64 -17.19 5.47
C THR A 165 7.13 -17.36 5.69
N LEU A 166 7.48 -17.93 6.82
CA LEU A 166 8.84 -18.38 7.13
C LEU A 166 8.89 -19.89 7.04
N THR A 167 9.86 -20.42 6.30
CA THR A 167 10.15 -21.83 6.27
C THR A 167 11.64 -21.99 6.52
N TRP A 168 12.03 -22.83 7.46
CA TRP A 168 13.43 -23.04 7.78
C TRP A 168 13.77 -24.52 7.76
N GLU A 169 14.96 -24.80 7.28
CA GLU A 169 15.58 -26.13 7.25
C GLU A 169 16.80 -26.08 8.17
N GLY A 170 16.73 -26.80 9.28
CA GLY A 170 17.83 -26.93 10.25
C GLY A 170 18.92 -27.89 9.76
N LEU A 171 19.93 -28.08 10.60
CA LEU A 171 20.99 -29.08 10.33
C LEU A 171 20.47 -30.50 10.39
N ASN A 172 19.37 -30.74 11.10
CA ASN A 172 18.67 -32.02 11.18
C ASN A 172 17.21 -31.82 10.82
N ALA A 173 16.57 -32.78 10.22
CA ALA A 173 15.15 -32.73 9.85
C ALA A 173 14.20 -32.52 11.06
N ALA A 174 14.67 -32.77 12.28
CA ALA A 174 13.89 -32.45 13.50
C ALA A 174 13.83 -30.94 13.83
N ASP A 175 14.76 -30.17 13.23
CA ASP A 175 14.89 -28.73 13.44
C ASP A 175 14.20 -27.94 12.32
N ASP A 176 13.56 -28.61 11.36
CA ASP A 176 12.83 -27.99 10.26
C ASP A 176 11.50 -27.46 10.77
N GLY A 177 11.07 -26.32 10.19
CA GLY A 177 9.79 -25.76 10.58
C GLY A 177 9.22 -24.78 9.58
N ARG A 178 8.00 -24.35 9.87
CA ARG A 178 7.25 -23.34 9.10
C ARG A 178 6.35 -22.55 10.00
N SER A 179 6.33 -21.23 9.82
CA SER A 179 5.32 -20.32 10.32
C SER A 179 4.64 -19.61 9.16
N GLN A 180 3.35 -19.41 9.26
CA GLN A 180 2.58 -18.62 8.31
C GLN A 180 1.61 -17.74 9.08
N ASP A 181 1.86 -16.44 9.02
CA ASP A 181 1.10 -15.44 9.71
C ASP A 181 0.46 -14.49 8.72
N SER A 182 -0.77 -14.09 8.98
CA SER A 182 -1.48 -13.11 8.17
C SER A 182 -2.29 -12.18 9.06
N ALA A 183 -2.36 -10.92 8.66
CA ALA A 183 -3.24 -9.96 9.28
C ALA A 183 -3.82 -9.03 8.22
N SER A 184 -5.04 -8.58 8.47
CA SER A 184 -5.68 -7.60 7.64
C SER A 184 -6.40 -6.57 8.48
N GLY A 185 -6.39 -5.33 8.03
CA GLY A 185 -7.06 -4.27 8.76
C GLY A 185 -7.09 -2.93 8.05
N PRO A 186 -8.00 -2.08 8.51
CA PRO A 186 -8.11 -0.72 8.04
C PRO A 186 -7.14 0.19 8.77
N LEU A 187 -6.46 1.05 8.05
CA LEU A 187 -5.68 2.17 8.57
C LEU A 187 -6.32 3.47 8.07
N PRO A 188 -7.22 4.09 8.85
CA PRO A 188 -7.80 5.37 8.48
C PRO A 188 -6.77 6.49 8.64
N TYR A 189 -6.95 7.61 7.91
CA TYR A 189 -6.14 8.80 8.06
C TYR A 189 -6.88 10.07 7.64
N LEU A 190 -6.51 11.18 8.23
CA LEU A 190 -6.89 12.51 7.79
C LEU A 190 -5.84 12.99 6.79
N TYR A 191 -6.27 13.65 5.71
CA TYR A 191 -5.31 14.19 4.77
C TYR A 191 -5.70 15.57 4.24
N PHE A 192 -4.66 16.30 3.84
CA PHE A 192 -4.73 17.53 3.10
C PHE A 192 -4.27 17.28 1.67
N GLU A 193 -4.91 17.92 0.71
CA GLU A 193 -4.53 17.84 -0.71
C GLU A 193 -4.52 19.22 -1.35
N TYR A 194 -3.55 19.43 -2.22
CA TYR A 194 -3.41 20.61 -3.03
C TYR A 194 -3.18 20.25 -4.49
N ARG A 195 -3.91 20.91 -5.39
CA ARG A 195 -3.77 20.78 -6.85
C ARG A 195 -3.54 22.14 -7.46
N ARG A 196 -2.71 22.22 -8.50
CA ARG A 196 -2.41 23.45 -9.21
C ARG A 196 -2.14 23.20 -10.68
N LEU A 197 -2.69 24.08 -11.54
CA LEU A 197 -2.32 24.22 -12.94
C LEU A 197 -1.21 25.27 -13.07
N PHE A 198 -0.03 24.87 -13.52
CA PHE A 198 1.02 25.82 -13.89
C PHE A 198 0.76 26.41 -15.28
N SER A 199 0.17 25.60 -16.16
CA SER A 199 -0.30 25.99 -17.49
C SER A 199 -1.49 25.13 -17.87
N ASP A 200 -2.05 25.29 -19.05
CA ASP A 200 -3.16 24.49 -19.54
C ASP A 200 -2.74 23.03 -19.81
N HIS A 201 -1.43 22.75 -19.81
CA HIS A 201 -0.87 21.44 -20.07
C HIS A 201 -0.16 20.81 -18.86
N TRP A 202 0.08 21.57 -17.80
CA TRP A 202 0.81 21.05 -16.65
C TRP A 202 0.02 21.17 -15.37
N ARG A 203 -0.23 20.05 -14.75
CA ARG A 203 -0.91 19.92 -13.46
C ARG A 203 0.05 19.35 -12.41
N PHE A 204 0.05 19.98 -11.26
CA PHE A 204 0.73 19.52 -10.06
C PHE A 204 -0.32 19.06 -9.03
N ASN A 205 -0.04 17.99 -8.33
CA ASN A 205 -0.81 17.55 -7.16
C ASN A 205 0.13 17.14 -6.03
N THR A 206 -0.29 17.41 -4.82
CA THR A 206 0.42 16.98 -3.61
C THR A 206 -0.56 16.79 -2.49
N GLY A 207 -0.24 15.91 -1.57
CA GLY A 207 -1.03 15.65 -0.39
C GLY A 207 -0.19 15.09 0.75
N LEU A 208 -0.67 15.31 1.96
CA LEU A 208 -0.08 14.79 3.19
C LEU A 208 -1.20 14.30 4.09
N GLY A 209 -1.10 13.08 4.57
CA GLY A 209 -2.02 12.47 5.49
C GLY A 209 -1.32 11.99 6.76
N TRP A 210 -2.05 11.98 7.83
CA TRP A 210 -1.58 11.52 9.13
C TRP A 210 -2.72 10.93 9.94
N LEU A 211 -2.38 9.92 10.73
CA LEU A 211 -3.18 9.45 11.85
C LEU A 211 -2.27 8.91 12.94
N GLY A 212 -2.61 9.25 14.19
CA GLY A 212 -2.17 8.52 15.36
C GLY A 212 -3.42 8.00 16.06
N VAL A 213 -3.45 6.74 16.39
CA VAL A 213 -4.61 6.10 17.02
C VAL A 213 -4.16 5.11 18.06
N LYS A 214 -4.87 5.13 19.20
CA LYS A 214 -4.79 4.10 20.21
C LYS A 214 -6.19 3.57 20.49
N VAL A 215 -6.44 2.33 20.09
CA VAL A 215 -7.75 1.68 20.24
C VAL A 215 -7.54 0.29 20.83
N GLY A 216 -7.98 0.11 22.07
CA GLY A 216 -7.74 -1.15 22.80
C GLY A 216 -6.26 -1.41 22.93
N ASP A 217 -5.85 -2.55 22.42
CA ASP A 217 -4.47 -3.05 22.47
C ASP A 217 -3.67 -2.74 21.19
N ILE A 218 -4.19 -1.86 20.32
CA ILE A 218 -3.49 -1.38 19.13
C ILE A 218 -3.11 0.08 19.35
N ASP A 219 -1.81 0.36 19.24
CA ASP A 219 -1.23 1.71 19.22
C ASP A 219 -0.52 1.90 17.87
N GLY A 220 -0.92 2.90 17.10
CA GLY A 220 -0.36 3.05 15.78
C GLY A 220 -0.31 4.47 15.27
N THR A 221 0.71 4.75 14.49
CA THR A 221 0.91 6.02 13.79
C THR A 221 1.18 5.74 12.32
N GLN A 222 0.55 6.53 11.44
CA GLN A 222 0.92 6.52 10.03
C GLN A 222 1.01 7.92 9.46
N TRP A 223 1.97 8.06 8.55
CA TRP A 223 2.11 9.20 7.66
C TRP A 223 2.01 8.72 6.22
N VAL A 224 1.29 9.44 5.39
CA VAL A 224 1.25 9.20 3.95
C VAL A 224 1.44 10.52 3.23
N GLY A 225 2.20 10.51 2.15
CA GLY A 225 2.44 11.71 1.37
C GLY A 225 2.59 11.40 -0.11
N HIS A 226 2.23 12.36 -0.95
CA HIS A 226 2.50 12.27 -2.37
C HIS A 226 2.76 13.65 -2.97
N ALA A 227 3.56 13.67 -4.02
CA ALA A 227 3.74 14.83 -4.89
C ALA A 227 3.91 14.36 -6.32
N GLY A 228 3.16 14.93 -7.26
CA GLY A 228 3.21 14.52 -8.65
C GLY A 228 3.06 15.68 -9.62
N ILE A 229 3.69 15.51 -10.78
CA ILE A 229 3.56 16.41 -11.92
C ILE A 229 3.02 15.64 -13.11
N GLU A 230 2.12 16.24 -13.84
CA GLU A 230 1.37 15.60 -14.91
C GLU A 230 1.27 16.52 -16.13
N TYR A 231 1.60 15.98 -17.30
CA TYR A 231 1.41 16.62 -18.58
C TYR A 231 0.08 16.18 -19.21
N LEU A 232 -0.78 17.13 -19.48
CA LEU A 232 -2.11 16.93 -20.08
C LEU A 232 -1.98 16.87 -21.61
N ALA A 233 -1.88 15.66 -22.16
CA ALA A 233 -1.74 15.41 -23.59
C ALA A 233 -3.12 15.40 -24.28
N GLY A 234 -3.65 16.58 -24.53
CA GLY A 234 -4.99 16.76 -25.11
C GLY A 234 -6.11 16.50 -24.09
N LYS A 235 -7.27 16.07 -24.58
CA LYS A 235 -8.49 15.96 -23.76
C LYS A 235 -8.59 14.65 -22.98
N ARG A 236 -7.95 13.58 -23.45
CA ARG A 236 -8.17 12.22 -22.94
C ARG A 236 -6.98 11.62 -22.23
N TRP A 237 -5.77 12.01 -22.58
CA TRP A 237 -4.57 11.38 -22.07
C TRP A 237 -3.75 12.36 -21.23
N SER A 238 -3.12 11.84 -20.22
CA SER A 238 -2.07 12.53 -19.50
C SER A 238 -1.01 11.53 -19.04
N PHE A 239 0.20 12.05 -18.87
CA PHE A 239 1.37 11.30 -18.46
C PHE A 239 2.09 12.08 -17.37
N GLY A 240 2.67 11.39 -16.42
CA GLY A 240 3.35 12.10 -15.34
C GLY A 240 4.28 11.22 -14.54
N ALA A 241 4.87 11.86 -13.55
CA ALA A 241 5.66 11.21 -12.53
C ALA A 241 5.17 11.66 -11.14
N ALA A 242 5.31 10.78 -10.18
CA ALA A 242 4.98 11.05 -8.79
C ALA A 242 6.01 10.45 -7.85
N PHE A 243 6.13 11.07 -6.69
CA PHE A 243 6.81 10.56 -5.52
C PHE A 243 5.77 10.31 -4.45
N ASN A 244 5.81 9.13 -3.84
CA ASN A 244 4.94 8.78 -2.74
C ASN A 244 5.79 8.32 -1.56
N LEU A 245 5.26 8.51 -0.36
CA LEU A 245 5.86 8.02 0.88
C LEU A 245 4.75 7.52 1.82
N ALA A 246 5.11 6.53 2.62
CA ALA A 246 4.28 6.04 3.71
C ALA A 246 5.17 5.52 4.82
N PHE A 247 4.91 5.96 6.04
CA PHE A 247 5.54 5.50 7.25
C PHE A 247 4.45 4.95 8.15
N VAL A 248 4.61 3.73 8.59
CA VAL A 248 3.64 3.03 9.45
C VAL A 248 4.40 2.44 10.62
N ASP A 249 3.94 2.74 11.80
CA ASP A 249 4.45 2.22 13.06
C ASP A 249 3.23 1.75 13.87
N VAL A 250 3.15 0.46 14.13
CA VAL A 250 2.00 -0.16 14.81
C VAL A 250 2.48 -1.21 15.78
N ASP A 251 2.10 -1.02 17.03
CA ASP A 251 2.20 -2.02 18.09
C ASP A 251 0.84 -2.65 18.35
N TRP A 252 0.81 -3.94 18.58
CA TRP A 252 -0.42 -4.64 18.94
C TRP A 252 -0.21 -5.67 20.02
N ALA A 253 -1.26 -5.91 20.82
CA ALA A 253 -1.29 -6.95 21.81
C ALA A 253 -2.57 -7.78 21.66
N GLY A 254 -2.48 -9.10 21.90
CA GLY A 254 -3.64 -9.98 21.92
C GLY A 254 -4.39 -10.12 20.59
N ILE A 255 -3.73 -9.92 19.45
CA ILE A 255 -4.35 -10.18 18.15
C ILE A 255 -4.38 -11.69 17.90
N GLN A 256 -5.55 -12.20 17.53
CA GLN A 256 -5.73 -13.61 17.20
C GLN A 256 -5.25 -13.87 15.77
N THR A 257 -4.33 -14.83 15.63
CA THR A 257 -3.88 -15.34 14.33
C THR A 257 -4.95 -16.23 13.68
N ASP A 258 -4.77 -16.56 12.40
CA ASP A 258 -5.64 -17.49 11.67
C ASP A 258 -5.66 -18.91 12.33
N GLU A 259 -4.62 -19.27 13.06
CA GLU A 259 -4.51 -20.51 13.84
C GLU A 259 -5.17 -20.44 15.21
N GLY A 260 -5.65 -19.25 15.60
CA GLY A 260 -6.35 -19.01 16.87
C GLY A 260 -5.47 -18.63 18.04
N ASN A 261 -4.17 -18.49 17.84
CA ASN A 261 -3.22 -18.06 18.86
C ASN A 261 -3.30 -16.54 19.07
N LEU A 262 -3.15 -16.08 20.30
CA LEU A 262 -3.00 -14.65 20.60
C LEU A 262 -1.52 -14.28 20.46
N VAL A 263 -1.23 -13.26 19.65
CA VAL A 263 0.14 -12.75 19.48
C VAL A 263 0.19 -11.26 19.76
N ASN A 264 1.28 -10.85 20.39
CA ASN A 264 1.69 -9.47 20.47
C ASN A 264 2.75 -9.22 19.39
N GLY A 265 2.97 -7.97 19.05
CA GLY A 265 4.02 -7.67 18.08
C GLY A 265 4.10 -6.20 17.74
N ALA A 266 5.05 -5.91 16.87
CA ALA A 266 5.28 -4.58 16.31
C ALA A 266 5.58 -4.67 14.82
N LEU A 267 5.10 -3.69 14.06
CA LEU A 267 5.40 -3.50 12.65
C LEU A 267 5.87 -2.08 12.45
N ASN A 268 7.10 -1.92 12.00
CA ASN A 268 7.61 -0.67 11.46
C ASN A 268 7.82 -0.84 9.95
N TRP A 269 7.23 0.06 9.18
CA TRP A 269 7.23 -0.08 7.74
C TRP A 269 7.32 1.26 7.04
N ASP A 270 8.43 1.43 6.32
CA ASP A 270 8.73 2.61 5.55
C ASP A 270 8.69 2.30 4.05
N ILE A 271 7.89 3.04 3.32
CA ILE A 271 7.84 2.99 1.86
C ILE A 271 8.13 4.35 1.28
N GLN A 272 9.03 4.36 0.32
CA GLN A 272 9.23 5.49 -0.58
C GLN A 272 9.16 4.97 -2.01
N ASP A 273 8.41 5.63 -2.87
CA ASP A 273 8.35 5.24 -4.27
C ASP A 273 8.43 6.43 -5.22
N VAL A 274 9.07 6.19 -6.36
CA VAL A 274 9.03 7.05 -7.53
C VAL A 274 8.26 6.31 -8.60
N SER A 275 7.24 6.93 -9.16
CA SER A 275 6.40 6.33 -10.20
C SER A 275 6.33 7.17 -11.46
N ILE A 276 6.15 6.48 -12.58
CA ILE A 276 5.67 7.07 -13.83
C ILE A 276 4.27 6.52 -14.11
N PHE A 277 3.43 7.34 -14.68
CA PHE A 277 2.06 6.93 -14.94
C PHE A 277 1.51 7.44 -16.27
N ALA A 278 0.55 6.68 -16.78
CA ALA A 278 -0.36 7.10 -17.80
C ALA A 278 -1.79 7.13 -17.25
N ARG A 279 -2.56 8.13 -17.67
CA ARG A 279 -3.94 8.33 -17.21
C ARG A 279 -4.85 8.57 -18.39
N VAL A 280 -5.99 7.87 -18.40
CA VAL A 280 -7.11 8.15 -19.30
C VAL A 280 -8.12 9.01 -18.56
N ARG A 281 -8.56 10.10 -19.18
CA ARG A 281 -9.41 11.15 -18.61
C ARG A 281 -10.75 11.21 -19.33
N PHE A 282 -11.84 11.39 -18.58
CA PHE A 282 -13.20 11.46 -19.08
C PHE A 282 -13.95 12.66 -18.51
#